data_40dce3127071a92bf926bd8de16acb67
#
_entry.id   40dce3127071a92bf926bd8de16acb67
#
_cell.length_a   1.000
_cell.length_b   1.000
_cell.length_c   1.000
_cell.angle_alpha   90.00
_cell.angle_beta   90.00
_cell.angle_gamma   90.00
#
_symmetry.space_group_name_H-M   'P 1'
#
loop_
_entity.id
_entity.type
_entity.pdbx_description
1 polymer ?
#
loop_
_entity_poly.entity_id
_entity_poly.type
_entity_poly.pdbx_seq_one_letter_code
_entity_poly.pdbx_strand_id
1 'polypeptide(L)'
;MKMIKTICGAVILSVGFIACSKSGTPGDPADTGPYQLSYGDSILYLRPSSGDYIVSPLKHREGVYSGFPEGIEIDGVTGAINVSNSETGLRYRITHISPKGDTTKTTVVLSGITFTDHFYILSAGDSVANPVYNAHPNRVLPLAGSVFDEGNLANGGGCSVKTDNGKINLAESIRRGVFGHTPDNDDKKEIEIKYRINDGSGKSLNKLKVLLYWYNTMADVPQYVWDILSDRSSQGVFLRGSSVEEAAQASRIEQAAKPRPPCVIIVDH
;
A
#
# COMPACT_ATOMS: atom_id res chain seq x y z
N MET A 1 10.34 88.76 -29.99
CA MET A 1 9.34 89.55 -29.24
C MET A 1 8.54 88.62 -28.40
N LYS A 2 8.49 88.88 -27.08
CA LYS A 2 7.65 88.24 -26.04
C LYS A 2 8.13 86.84 -25.56
N MET A 3 8.31 86.65 -24.40
CA MET A 3 8.31 87.19 -23.04
C MET A 3 8.48 85.98 -22.11
N ILE A 4 9.44 86.09 -21.28
CA ILE A 4 9.76 85.18 -20.16
C ILE A 4 8.60 85.20 -19.15
N LYS A 5 8.23 84.05 -18.63
CA LYS A 5 7.61 83.92 -17.29
C LYS A 5 8.24 82.75 -16.50
N THR A 6 9.05 83.21 -15.56
CA THR A 6 9.60 82.43 -14.45
C THR A 6 8.48 82.03 -13.50
N ILE A 7 8.38 80.75 -13.12
CA ILE A 7 7.59 80.34 -11.96
C ILE A 7 8.51 79.52 -11.09
N CYS A 8 8.84 80.06 -9.90
CA CYS A 8 9.40 79.29 -8.76
C CYS A 8 8.42 78.28 -8.28
N GLY A 9 8.85 77.04 -8.21
CA GLY A 9 8.10 75.95 -7.56
C GLY A 9 8.96 75.36 -6.46
N ALA A 10 8.48 75.44 -5.24
CA ALA A 10 9.10 74.96 -4.01
C ALA A 10 9.29 73.41 -4.01
N VAL A 11 10.52 73.00 -3.72
CA VAL A 11 10.86 71.64 -3.48
C VAL A 11 10.43 71.29 -2.05
N ILE A 12 9.36 70.51 -1.92
CA ILE A 12 8.97 69.91 -0.63
C ILE A 12 9.70 68.53 -0.51
N LEU A 13 10.66 68.54 0.40
CA LEU A 13 11.41 67.33 0.77
C LEU A 13 10.53 66.50 1.69
N SER A 14 9.81 65.52 1.17
CA SER A 14 9.07 64.55 1.96
C SER A 14 10.03 63.45 2.42
N VAL A 15 10.40 63.46 3.70
CA VAL A 15 11.12 62.38 4.36
C VAL A 15 10.13 61.25 4.55
N GLY A 16 10.20 60.24 3.68
CA GLY A 16 9.46 59.02 3.82
C GLY A 16 10.06 58.13 4.94
N PHE A 17 9.37 58.00 6.03
CA PHE A 17 9.67 56.95 7.04
C PHE A 17 9.36 55.59 6.41
N ILE A 18 10.42 54.83 6.11
CA ILE A 18 10.28 53.39 5.77
C ILE A 18 10.01 52.66 7.08
N ALA A 19 8.75 52.51 7.37
CA ALA A 19 8.34 51.50 8.40
C ALA A 19 8.57 50.10 7.79
N CYS A 20 9.65 49.43 8.20
CA CYS A 20 9.78 47.97 8.01
C CYS A 20 8.65 47.30 8.78
N SER A 21 7.53 47.05 8.14
CA SER A 21 6.56 46.11 8.61
C SER A 21 7.15 44.72 8.39
N LYS A 22 7.62 44.13 9.49
CA LYS A 22 7.92 42.70 9.60
C LYS A 22 6.61 41.99 9.32
N SER A 23 6.38 41.54 8.09
CA SER A 23 5.29 40.62 7.76
C SER A 23 5.57 39.30 8.47
N GLY A 24 5.13 39.20 9.73
CA GLY A 24 4.97 37.94 10.38
C GLY A 24 3.94 37.17 9.58
N THR A 25 4.35 36.10 8.95
CA THR A 25 3.42 35.08 8.49
C THR A 25 2.45 34.80 9.66
N PRO A 26 1.13 34.83 9.46
CA PRO A 26 0.21 34.43 10.52
C PRO A 26 0.62 33.01 10.91
N GLY A 27 1.15 32.86 12.11
CA GLY A 27 1.42 31.53 12.66
C GLY A 27 0.11 30.79 12.62
N ASP A 28 0.11 29.64 11.99
CA ASP A 28 -0.96 28.65 12.09
C ASP A 28 -1.39 28.60 13.58
N PRO A 29 -2.67 28.72 13.93
CA PRO A 29 -3.10 28.67 15.32
C PRO A 29 -2.50 27.43 15.93
N ALA A 30 -1.71 27.60 16.98
CA ALA A 30 -1.04 26.49 17.66
C ALA A 30 -2.10 25.44 17.97
N ASP A 31 -2.04 24.32 17.28
CA ASP A 31 -2.92 23.17 17.48
C ASP A 31 -2.63 22.64 18.90
N THR A 32 -3.38 23.14 19.87
CA THR A 32 -3.25 22.77 21.29
C THR A 32 -3.91 21.42 21.59
N GLY A 33 -4.53 20.81 20.60
CA GLY A 33 -5.13 19.50 20.74
C GLY A 33 -4.11 18.36 20.78
N PRO A 34 -4.49 17.18 21.25
CA PRO A 34 -3.61 16.00 21.17
C PRO A 34 -3.27 15.70 19.71
N TYR A 35 -2.00 15.35 19.46
CA TYR A 35 -1.54 15.01 18.11
C TYR A 35 -2.32 13.82 17.56
N GLN A 36 -2.91 13.99 16.37
CA GLN A 36 -3.55 12.92 15.61
C GLN A 36 -2.74 12.65 14.35
N LEU A 37 -2.19 11.44 14.27
CA LEU A 37 -1.49 10.99 13.06
C LEU A 37 -2.51 10.74 11.95
N SER A 38 -2.35 11.39 10.81
CA SER A 38 -3.23 11.26 9.64
C SER A 38 -2.46 11.44 8.34
N TYR A 39 -2.85 10.69 7.33
CA TYR A 39 -2.37 10.81 5.93
C TYR A 39 -3.43 11.40 5.00
N GLY A 40 -4.49 12.01 5.55
CA GLY A 40 -5.63 12.55 4.82
C GLY A 40 -6.69 11.49 4.58
N ASP A 41 -6.40 10.52 3.73
CA ASP A 41 -7.31 9.43 3.40
C ASP A 41 -6.97 8.14 4.12
N SER A 42 -7.97 7.31 4.37
CA SER A 42 -7.79 5.94 4.89
C SER A 42 -7.38 4.94 3.80
N ILE A 43 -7.55 5.29 2.53
CA ILE A 43 -7.10 4.52 1.37
C ILE A 43 -6.14 5.38 0.55
N LEU A 44 -4.89 4.95 0.48
CA LEU A 44 -3.85 5.61 -0.31
C LEU A 44 -3.73 4.92 -1.66
N TYR A 45 -4.01 5.65 -2.72
CA TYR A 45 -3.93 5.16 -4.09
C TYR A 45 -2.57 5.48 -4.69
N LEU A 46 -1.90 4.48 -5.28
CA LEU A 46 -0.75 4.75 -6.14
C LEU A 46 -1.18 5.68 -7.28
N ARG A 47 -0.45 6.77 -7.49
CA ARG A 47 -0.75 7.72 -8.56
C ARG A 47 0.41 7.83 -9.53
N PRO A 48 0.16 8.23 -10.79
CA PRO A 48 1.23 8.49 -11.74
C PRO A 48 2.21 9.53 -11.17
N SER A 49 3.50 9.21 -11.23
CA SER A 49 4.57 10.06 -10.70
C SER A 49 5.80 9.92 -11.61
N SER A 50 6.65 10.92 -11.65
CA SER A 50 7.95 10.86 -12.35
C SER A 50 9.01 10.04 -11.60
N GLY A 51 8.70 9.58 -10.41
CA GLY A 51 9.51 8.73 -9.54
C GLY A 51 8.59 7.97 -8.60
N ASP A 52 9.10 7.57 -7.44
CA ASP A 52 8.29 6.93 -6.42
C ASP A 52 7.18 7.87 -5.92
N TYR A 53 5.99 7.31 -5.75
CA TYR A 53 4.86 8.04 -5.18
C TYR A 53 4.92 7.97 -3.66
N ILE A 54 5.20 9.13 -3.05
CA ILE A 54 5.38 9.27 -1.60
C ILE A 54 4.19 10.02 -1.00
N VAL A 55 3.68 9.52 0.12
CA VAL A 55 2.62 10.17 0.90
C VAL A 55 3.13 10.45 2.30
N SER A 56 3.17 11.72 2.68
CA SER A 56 3.60 12.17 4.00
C SER A 56 2.41 12.35 4.95
N PRO A 57 2.61 12.26 6.27
CA PRO A 57 1.58 12.63 7.22
C PRO A 57 1.19 14.11 7.04
N LEU A 58 -0.10 14.43 7.23
CA LEU A 58 -0.62 15.80 7.10
C LEU A 58 0.08 16.79 8.04
N LYS A 59 0.46 16.32 9.23
CA LYS A 59 1.28 17.06 10.19
C LYS A 59 2.45 16.18 10.61
N HIS A 60 3.65 16.62 10.31
CA HIS A 60 4.85 15.97 10.81
C HIS A 60 5.06 16.31 12.30
N ARG A 61 5.48 15.33 13.08
CA ARG A 61 5.94 15.53 14.46
C ARG A 61 7.26 14.79 14.66
N GLU A 62 8.11 15.37 15.48
CA GLU A 62 9.35 14.74 15.92
C GLU A 62 9.04 13.43 16.67
N GLY A 63 9.81 12.38 16.38
CA GLY A 63 9.63 11.05 16.95
C GLY A 63 10.01 9.95 15.98
N VAL A 64 9.51 8.74 16.26
CA VAL A 64 9.76 7.56 15.43
C VAL A 64 8.46 7.08 14.84
N TYR A 65 8.47 6.87 13.51
CA TYR A 65 7.35 6.28 12.78
C TYR A 65 7.66 4.83 12.43
N SER A 66 6.65 3.99 12.52
CA SER A 66 6.72 2.58 12.12
C SER A 66 5.40 2.13 11.52
N GLY A 67 5.45 1.11 10.68
CA GLY A 67 4.29 0.51 10.04
C GLY A 67 4.19 -0.98 10.36
N PHE A 68 2.98 -1.51 10.45
CA PHE A 68 2.68 -2.91 10.68
C PHE A 68 1.42 -3.33 9.90
N PRO A 69 1.37 -4.52 9.32
CA PRO A 69 2.41 -5.54 9.27
C PRO A 69 3.56 -5.16 8.32
N GLU A 70 4.44 -6.13 8.10
CA GLU A 70 5.47 -6.06 7.06
C GLU A 70 4.86 -5.74 5.70
N GLY A 71 5.63 -5.11 4.82
CA GLY A 71 5.18 -4.79 3.47
C GLY A 71 5.01 -3.32 3.19
N ILE A 72 5.04 -2.48 4.21
CA ILE A 72 5.02 -1.02 4.03
C ILE A 72 6.43 -0.45 4.11
N GLU A 73 6.81 0.35 3.11
CA GLU A 73 8.02 1.15 3.17
C GLU A 73 7.70 2.53 3.72
N ILE A 74 8.14 2.77 4.94
CA ILE A 74 7.93 4.03 5.67
C ILE A 74 9.26 4.57 6.19
N ASP A 75 9.45 5.87 6.02
CA ASP A 75 10.58 6.59 6.62
C ASP A 75 10.33 6.79 8.12
N GLY A 76 11.23 6.24 8.95
CA GLY A 76 11.08 6.23 10.41
C GLY A 76 11.19 7.60 11.06
N VAL A 77 11.74 8.61 10.37
CA VAL A 77 11.91 9.97 10.88
C VAL A 77 10.79 10.88 10.42
N THR A 78 10.45 10.83 9.15
CA THR A 78 9.45 11.74 8.56
C THR A 78 8.04 11.16 8.55
N GLY A 79 7.89 9.85 8.68
CA GLY A 79 6.62 9.14 8.52
C GLY A 79 6.15 9.05 7.06
N ALA A 80 6.98 9.42 6.10
CA ALA A 80 6.63 9.35 4.68
C ALA A 80 6.52 7.89 4.22
N ILE A 81 5.41 7.55 3.58
CA ILE A 81 5.12 6.22 3.05
C ILE A 81 5.46 6.21 1.57
N ASN A 82 6.35 5.32 1.15
CA ASN A 82 6.62 5.04 -0.25
C ASN A 82 5.59 4.03 -0.79
N VAL A 83 4.52 4.54 -1.38
CA VAL A 83 3.42 3.71 -1.90
C VAL A 83 3.88 2.85 -3.09
N SER A 84 4.84 3.35 -3.89
CA SER A 84 5.36 2.62 -5.06
C SER A 84 6.12 1.35 -4.69
N ASN A 85 6.78 1.35 -3.54
CA ASN A 85 7.62 0.24 -3.09
C ASN A 85 7.00 -0.59 -1.96
N SER A 86 5.82 -0.18 -1.50
CA SER A 86 5.06 -0.92 -0.50
C SER A 86 4.18 -2.00 -1.14
N GLU A 87 3.89 -3.05 -0.40
CA GLU A 87 2.92 -4.08 -0.82
C GLU A 87 1.50 -3.50 -0.78
N THR A 88 0.78 -3.60 -1.90
CA THR A 88 -0.58 -3.07 -2.06
C THR A 88 -1.66 -4.10 -1.72
N GLY A 89 -2.89 -3.64 -1.59
CA GLY A 89 -4.02 -4.51 -1.25
C GLY A 89 -4.11 -4.87 0.23
N LEU A 90 -3.23 -4.35 1.08
CA LEU A 90 -3.17 -4.63 2.52
C LEU A 90 -3.55 -3.42 3.37
N ARG A 91 -3.92 -3.70 4.62
CA ARG A 91 -4.17 -2.71 5.66
C ARG A 91 -2.97 -2.61 6.58
N TYR A 92 -2.55 -1.39 6.85
CA TYR A 92 -1.40 -1.10 7.71
C TYR A 92 -1.80 -0.22 8.89
N ARG A 93 -1.27 -0.53 10.07
CA ARG A 93 -1.28 0.35 11.22
C ARG A 93 0.03 1.14 11.24
N ILE A 94 -0.07 2.45 11.20
CA ILE A 94 1.08 3.34 11.35
C ILE A 94 1.10 3.84 12.79
N THR A 95 2.26 3.73 13.43
CA THR A 95 2.49 4.16 14.80
C THR A 95 3.53 5.29 14.81
N HIS A 96 3.26 6.35 15.54
CA HIS A 96 4.22 7.39 15.87
C HIS A 96 4.44 7.40 17.38
N ILE A 97 5.71 7.45 17.79
CA ILE A 97 6.13 7.56 19.18
C ILE A 97 6.93 8.85 19.32
N SER A 98 6.42 9.79 20.14
CA SER A 98 7.09 11.06 20.40
C SER A 98 8.36 10.87 21.23
N PRO A 99 9.28 11.85 21.29
CA PRO A 99 10.45 11.80 22.17
C PRO A 99 10.11 11.67 23.67
N LYS A 100 8.86 12.00 24.04
CA LYS A 100 8.35 11.84 25.42
C LYS A 100 7.73 10.46 25.68
N GLY A 101 7.63 9.61 24.65
CA GLY A 101 7.03 8.27 24.74
C GLY A 101 5.53 8.23 24.42
N ASP A 102 4.89 9.37 24.11
CA ASP A 102 3.48 9.37 23.74
C ASP A 102 3.30 8.65 22.41
N THR A 103 2.33 7.77 22.34
CA THR A 103 2.06 6.94 21.17
C THR A 103 0.77 7.37 20.48
N THR A 104 0.83 7.58 19.17
CA THR A 104 -0.34 7.84 18.32
C THR A 104 -0.37 6.85 17.18
N LYS A 105 -1.56 6.36 16.82
CA LYS A 105 -1.74 5.34 15.78
C LYS A 105 -2.79 5.78 14.77
N THR A 106 -2.60 5.37 13.53
CA THR A 106 -3.61 5.47 12.47
C THR A 106 -3.58 4.21 11.61
N THR A 107 -4.63 3.99 10.85
CA THR A 107 -4.73 2.86 9.93
C THR A 107 -4.91 3.37 8.51
N VAL A 108 -4.11 2.84 7.57
CA VAL A 108 -4.21 3.12 6.15
C VAL A 108 -4.29 1.82 5.36
N VAL A 109 -4.98 1.87 4.22
CA VAL A 109 -4.98 0.80 3.22
C VAL A 109 -4.19 1.30 2.02
N LEU A 110 -3.20 0.56 1.57
CA LEU A 110 -2.57 0.83 0.27
C LEU A 110 -3.41 0.17 -0.82
N SER A 111 -4.02 0.99 -1.67
CA SER A 111 -4.97 0.50 -2.68
C SER A 111 -4.31 -0.45 -3.67
N GLY A 112 -5.02 -1.53 -3.97
CA GLY A 112 -4.59 -2.54 -4.91
C GLY A 112 -5.23 -3.89 -4.64
N ILE A 113 -4.70 -4.92 -5.28
CA ILE A 113 -5.10 -6.30 -5.03
C ILE A 113 -4.01 -7.07 -4.29
N THR A 114 -4.44 -8.08 -3.56
CA THR A 114 -3.63 -9.17 -3.05
C THR A 114 -4.41 -10.49 -3.17
N PHE A 115 -3.82 -11.61 -2.74
CA PHE A 115 -4.51 -12.88 -2.60
C PHE A 115 -4.47 -13.33 -1.14
N THR A 116 -5.47 -14.10 -0.73
CA THR A 116 -5.45 -14.71 0.59
C THR A 116 -4.43 -15.84 0.61
N ASP A 117 -3.61 -15.93 1.65
CA ASP A 117 -2.82 -17.12 1.94
C ASP A 117 -3.80 -18.26 2.23
N HIS A 118 -3.84 -19.27 1.36
CA HIS A 118 -4.87 -20.30 1.41
C HIS A 118 -4.41 -21.60 0.75
N PHE A 119 -4.94 -22.72 1.23
CA PHE A 119 -4.83 -24.00 0.56
C PHE A 119 -5.93 -24.13 -0.49
N TYR A 120 -5.53 -24.50 -1.69
CA TYR A 120 -6.41 -24.77 -2.83
C TYR A 120 -6.33 -26.26 -3.17
N ILE A 121 -7.35 -27.04 -2.83
CA ILE A 121 -7.37 -28.49 -3.02
C ILE A 121 -8.02 -28.78 -4.36
N LEU A 122 -7.21 -29.16 -5.36
CA LEU A 122 -7.68 -29.33 -6.73
C LEU A 122 -8.70 -30.45 -6.88
N SER A 123 -8.50 -31.58 -6.17
CA SER A 123 -9.46 -32.70 -6.17
C SER A 123 -10.81 -32.33 -5.56
N ALA A 124 -10.87 -31.33 -4.70
CA ALA A 124 -12.13 -30.81 -4.16
C ALA A 124 -12.79 -29.75 -5.06
N GLY A 125 -12.20 -29.46 -6.24
CA GLY A 125 -12.67 -28.43 -7.17
C GLY A 125 -12.30 -27.00 -6.77
N ASP A 126 -11.50 -26.80 -5.72
CA ASP A 126 -11.00 -25.49 -5.31
C ASP A 126 -9.76 -25.11 -6.11
N SER A 127 -9.98 -24.61 -7.30
CA SER A 127 -8.92 -24.37 -8.30
C SER A 127 -8.79 -22.91 -8.75
N VAL A 128 -9.48 -21.97 -8.07
CA VAL A 128 -9.48 -20.56 -8.49
C VAL A 128 -9.13 -19.62 -7.33
N ALA A 129 -7.96 -19.01 -7.39
CA ALA A 129 -7.60 -17.95 -6.48
C ALA A 129 -8.23 -16.62 -6.93
N ASN A 130 -8.98 -16.00 -6.01
CA ASN A 130 -9.66 -14.74 -6.26
C ASN A 130 -8.86 -13.58 -5.67
N PRO A 131 -8.70 -12.45 -6.39
CA PRO A 131 -8.05 -11.28 -5.84
C PRO A 131 -8.91 -10.63 -4.76
N VAL A 132 -8.26 -10.18 -3.69
CA VAL A 132 -8.85 -9.35 -2.62
C VAL A 132 -8.50 -7.90 -2.89
N TYR A 133 -9.52 -7.04 -2.95
CA TYR A 133 -9.34 -5.63 -3.25
C TYR A 133 -9.37 -4.76 -1.97
N ASN A 134 -8.34 -3.92 -1.81
CA ASN A 134 -8.22 -2.96 -0.70
C ASN A 134 -8.40 -3.61 0.68
N ALA A 135 -7.71 -4.72 0.90
CA ALA A 135 -7.69 -5.46 2.16
C ALA A 135 -9.09 -5.89 2.68
N HIS A 136 -10.09 -5.99 1.82
CA HIS A 136 -11.45 -6.32 2.23
C HIS A 136 -12.02 -7.46 1.37
N PRO A 137 -12.16 -8.68 1.93
CA PRO A 137 -12.57 -9.86 1.17
C PRO A 137 -13.87 -9.72 0.38
N ASN A 138 -14.80 -8.90 0.88
CA ASN A 138 -16.12 -8.68 0.27
C ASN A 138 -16.22 -7.38 -0.54
N ARG A 139 -15.14 -6.64 -0.71
CA ARG A 139 -15.17 -5.42 -1.51
C ARG A 139 -15.17 -5.74 -2.98
N VAL A 140 -16.11 -5.18 -3.70
CA VAL A 140 -16.21 -5.35 -5.15
C VAL A 140 -14.99 -4.69 -5.82
N LEU A 141 -14.27 -5.50 -6.60
CA LEU A 141 -13.17 -5.03 -7.43
C LEU A 141 -13.74 -4.27 -8.64
N PRO A 142 -13.28 -3.04 -8.93
CA PRO A 142 -13.68 -2.32 -10.14
C PRO A 142 -13.15 -3.04 -11.38
N LEU A 143 -14.00 -3.76 -12.10
CA LEU A 143 -13.58 -4.54 -13.27
C LEU A 143 -13.61 -3.73 -14.57
N ALA A 144 -14.65 -2.88 -14.75
CA ALA A 144 -14.81 -2.11 -15.98
C ALA A 144 -13.62 -1.19 -16.24
N GLY A 145 -12.87 -1.48 -17.31
CA GLY A 145 -11.67 -0.73 -17.70
C GLY A 145 -10.43 -0.99 -16.84
N SER A 146 -10.46 -1.99 -15.96
CA SER A 146 -9.29 -2.55 -15.29
C SER A 146 -8.64 -3.62 -16.18
N VAL A 147 -7.33 -3.83 -16.01
CA VAL A 147 -6.55 -4.81 -16.76
C VAL A 147 -5.62 -5.54 -15.80
N PHE A 148 -5.53 -6.85 -15.95
CA PHE A 148 -4.65 -7.70 -15.14
C PHE A 148 -3.68 -8.46 -16.05
N ASP A 149 -2.47 -8.75 -15.53
CA ASP A 149 -1.35 -9.31 -16.28
C ASP A 149 -0.98 -8.48 -17.52
N GLU A 150 -0.90 -7.15 -17.34
CA GLU A 150 -0.41 -6.25 -18.39
C GLU A 150 1.03 -6.63 -18.77
N GLY A 151 1.24 -6.86 -20.06
CA GLY A 151 2.51 -7.37 -20.56
C GLY A 151 2.63 -8.90 -20.59
N ASN A 152 1.59 -9.63 -20.16
CA ASN A 152 1.48 -11.09 -20.30
C ASN A 152 2.61 -11.87 -19.61
N LEU A 153 3.16 -11.36 -18.50
CA LEU A 153 4.28 -12.02 -17.82
C LEU A 153 3.83 -13.30 -17.11
N ALA A 154 2.72 -13.24 -16.38
CA ALA A 154 2.20 -14.40 -15.66
C ALA A 154 1.68 -15.46 -16.65
N ASN A 155 0.81 -15.07 -17.58
CA ASN A 155 0.28 -15.99 -18.59
C ASN A 155 1.37 -16.56 -19.49
N GLY A 156 2.34 -15.75 -19.93
CA GLY A 156 3.49 -16.19 -20.72
C GLY A 156 4.41 -17.15 -19.94
N GLY A 157 4.44 -17.06 -18.63
CA GLY A 157 5.14 -17.98 -17.72
C GLY A 157 4.33 -19.20 -17.30
N GLY A 158 3.16 -19.46 -17.91
CA GLY A 158 2.30 -20.62 -17.65
C GLY A 158 1.25 -20.38 -16.54
N CYS A 159 1.27 -19.26 -15.83
CA CYS A 159 0.27 -18.94 -14.81
C CYS A 159 -1.02 -18.40 -15.48
N SER A 160 -2.13 -19.10 -15.33
CA SER A 160 -3.40 -18.73 -15.98
C SER A 160 -4.12 -17.62 -15.23
N VAL A 161 -3.77 -16.36 -15.53
CA VAL A 161 -4.41 -15.16 -14.98
C VAL A 161 -5.48 -14.68 -15.94
N LYS A 162 -6.69 -14.42 -15.43
CA LYS A 162 -7.78 -13.79 -16.20
C LYS A 162 -7.50 -12.29 -16.30
N THR A 163 -7.33 -11.79 -17.53
CA THR A 163 -6.94 -10.39 -17.76
C THR A 163 -8.05 -9.37 -17.49
N ASP A 164 -9.29 -9.82 -17.39
CA ASP A 164 -10.48 -8.99 -17.14
C ASP A 164 -10.84 -8.87 -15.64
N ASN A 165 -10.37 -9.80 -14.79
CA ASN A 165 -10.80 -9.85 -13.38
C ASN A 165 -9.70 -10.27 -12.39
N GLY A 166 -8.49 -10.59 -12.86
CA GLY A 166 -7.33 -10.92 -12.02
C GLY A 166 -7.39 -12.28 -11.34
N LYS A 167 -8.39 -13.12 -11.61
CA LYS A 167 -8.47 -14.47 -11.05
C LYS A 167 -7.38 -15.37 -11.60
N ILE A 168 -6.78 -16.19 -10.74
CA ILE A 168 -5.80 -17.21 -11.17
C ILE A 168 -6.51 -18.55 -11.21
N ASN A 169 -6.50 -19.21 -12.39
CA ASN A 169 -6.95 -20.58 -12.51
C ASN A 169 -5.76 -21.52 -12.25
N LEU A 170 -5.73 -22.11 -11.06
CA LEU A 170 -4.62 -22.91 -10.58
C LEU A 170 -4.50 -24.22 -11.35
N ALA A 171 -5.60 -24.94 -11.54
CA ALA A 171 -5.60 -26.18 -12.31
C ALA A 171 -5.09 -25.97 -13.74
N GLU A 172 -5.50 -24.87 -14.41
CA GLU A 172 -5.00 -24.52 -15.72
C GLU A 172 -3.52 -24.12 -15.68
N SER A 173 -3.07 -23.42 -14.63
CA SER A 173 -1.67 -23.05 -14.44
C SER A 173 -0.77 -24.27 -14.35
N ILE A 174 -1.21 -25.32 -13.62
CA ILE A 174 -0.48 -26.59 -13.58
C ILE A 174 -0.41 -27.24 -14.96
N ARG A 175 -1.54 -27.32 -15.68
CA ARG A 175 -1.57 -27.89 -17.04
C ARG A 175 -0.66 -27.13 -18.02
N ARG A 176 -0.50 -25.84 -17.84
CA ARG A 176 0.39 -25.00 -18.66
C ARG A 176 1.85 -25.06 -18.24
N GLY A 177 2.16 -25.83 -17.18
CA GLY A 177 3.52 -26.01 -16.69
C GLY A 177 4.10 -24.78 -16.00
N VAL A 178 3.33 -24.09 -15.15
CA VAL A 178 3.76 -22.87 -14.42
C VAL A 178 5.06 -23.08 -13.62
N PHE A 179 5.31 -24.29 -13.13
CA PHE A 179 6.56 -24.64 -12.44
C PHE A 179 7.74 -24.90 -13.38
N GLY A 180 7.49 -25.08 -14.69
CA GLY A 180 8.50 -25.40 -15.70
C GLY A 180 8.81 -26.90 -15.82
N HIS A 181 8.25 -27.72 -14.94
CA HIS A 181 8.33 -29.18 -14.89
C HIS A 181 7.06 -29.72 -14.25
N THR A 182 6.90 -31.06 -14.20
CA THR A 182 5.86 -31.69 -13.38
C THR A 182 6.15 -31.37 -11.92
N PRO A 183 5.25 -30.68 -11.20
CA PRO A 183 5.55 -30.23 -9.84
C PRO A 183 5.66 -31.38 -8.87
N ASP A 184 6.50 -31.23 -7.86
CA ASP A 184 6.72 -32.14 -6.74
C ASP A 184 6.60 -31.38 -5.40
N ASN A 185 6.55 -32.13 -4.30
CA ASN A 185 6.38 -31.57 -2.96
C ASN A 185 7.40 -30.48 -2.67
N ASP A 186 6.92 -29.38 -2.09
CA ASP A 186 7.66 -28.17 -1.74
C ASP A 186 8.20 -27.36 -2.94
N ASP A 187 7.75 -27.64 -4.16
CA ASP A 187 8.01 -26.77 -5.30
C ASP A 187 7.40 -25.37 -5.08
N LYS A 188 8.16 -24.36 -5.47
CA LYS A 188 7.80 -22.95 -5.31
C LYS A 188 8.01 -22.18 -6.59
N LYS A 189 7.08 -21.33 -6.91
CA LYS A 189 7.19 -20.44 -8.06
C LYS A 189 6.67 -19.03 -7.72
N GLU A 190 7.56 -18.04 -7.79
CA GLU A 190 7.14 -16.65 -7.75
C GLU A 190 6.66 -16.22 -9.14
N ILE A 191 5.50 -15.58 -9.19
CA ILE A 191 4.94 -14.95 -10.39
C ILE A 191 4.69 -13.47 -10.11
N GLU A 192 4.86 -12.63 -11.13
CA GLU A 192 4.53 -11.20 -11.06
C GLU A 192 3.32 -10.91 -11.95
N ILE A 193 2.31 -10.27 -11.36
CA ILE A 193 1.12 -9.79 -12.06
C ILE A 193 1.18 -8.27 -12.09
N LYS A 194 1.30 -7.69 -13.27
CA LYS A 194 1.16 -6.25 -13.48
C LYS A 194 -0.29 -5.94 -13.78
N TYR A 195 -0.82 -4.88 -13.15
CA TYR A 195 -2.23 -4.58 -13.29
C TYR A 195 -2.52 -3.07 -13.21
N ARG A 196 -3.66 -2.69 -13.78
CA ARG A 196 -4.26 -1.35 -13.65
C ARG A 196 -5.69 -1.49 -13.18
N ILE A 197 -6.05 -0.80 -12.11
CA ILE A 197 -7.43 -0.77 -11.61
C ILE A 197 -8.04 0.58 -11.97
N ASN A 198 -9.28 0.56 -12.45
CA ASN A 198 -10.04 1.77 -12.72
C ASN A 198 -10.69 2.30 -11.44
N ASP A 199 -9.85 2.83 -10.56
CA ASP A 199 -10.21 3.39 -9.26
C ASP A 199 -9.53 4.75 -9.04
N GLY A 200 -9.41 5.19 -7.79
CA GLY A 200 -8.72 6.42 -7.41
C GLY A 200 -7.23 6.50 -7.76
N SER A 201 -6.63 5.40 -8.24
CA SER A 201 -5.24 5.37 -8.73
C SER A 201 -5.07 6.03 -10.11
N GLY A 202 -6.16 6.35 -10.81
CA GLY A 202 -6.10 6.84 -12.19
C GLY A 202 -5.49 5.83 -13.15
N LYS A 203 -5.72 4.54 -12.92
CA LYS A 203 -5.14 3.42 -13.68
C LYS A 203 -3.60 3.40 -13.68
N SER A 204 -2.97 3.85 -12.60
CA SER A 204 -1.53 3.68 -12.42
C SER A 204 -1.15 2.21 -12.54
N LEU A 205 -0.02 1.94 -13.21
CA LEU A 205 0.51 0.59 -13.31
C LEU A 205 1.02 0.16 -11.94
N ASN A 206 0.46 -0.91 -11.44
CA ASN A 206 0.86 -1.55 -10.20
C ASN A 206 1.35 -2.97 -10.47
N LYS A 207 2.01 -3.57 -9.50
CA LYS A 207 2.51 -4.93 -9.58
C LYS A 207 2.27 -5.67 -8.28
N LEU A 208 2.04 -6.96 -8.36
CA LEU A 208 1.93 -7.87 -7.25
C LEU A 208 2.74 -9.12 -7.55
N LYS A 209 3.56 -9.54 -6.61
CA LYS A 209 4.18 -10.86 -6.63
C LYS A 209 3.28 -11.83 -5.88
N VAL A 210 3.14 -13.04 -6.39
CA VAL A 210 2.40 -14.14 -5.78
C VAL A 210 3.33 -15.35 -5.73
N LEU A 211 3.39 -16.02 -4.60
CA LEU A 211 4.20 -17.21 -4.42
C LEU A 211 3.29 -18.44 -4.46
N LEU A 212 3.46 -19.25 -5.50
CA LEU A 212 2.79 -20.54 -5.62
C LEU A 212 3.61 -21.60 -4.92
N TYR A 213 2.94 -22.48 -4.18
CA TYR A 213 3.49 -23.71 -3.60
C TYR A 213 2.76 -24.90 -4.17
N TRP A 214 3.42 -26.05 -4.24
CA TRP A 214 2.81 -27.30 -4.63
C TRP A 214 3.06 -28.38 -3.61
N TYR A 215 2.02 -29.16 -3.32
CA TYR A 215 2.06 -30.40 -2.53
C TYR A 215 1.15 -31.45 -3.15
N ASN A 216 1.59 -32.70 -3.14
CA ASN A 216 0.80 -33.81 -3.68
C ASN A 216 -0.42 -34.09 -2.79
N THR A 217 -0.24 -34.05 -1.47
CA THR A 217 -1.33 -34.24 -0.49
C THR A 217 -1.23 -33.24 0.66
N MET A 218 -2.32 -33.07 1.41
CA MET A 218 -2.31 -32.27 2.64
C MET A 218 -1.33 -32.80 3.70
N ALA A 219 -1.04 -34.10 3.71
CA ALA A 219 -0.10 -34.71 4.65
C ALA A 219 1.37 -34.34 4.34
N ASP A 220 1.65 -33.93 3.11
CA ASP A 220 2.99 -33.52 2.67
C ASP A 220 3.32 -32.08 3.04
N VAL A 221 2.32 -31.30 3.48
CA VAL A 221 2.50 -29.89 3.82
C VAL A 221 3.27 -29.73 5.12
N PRO A 222 4.49 -29.14 5.10
CA PRO A 222 5.29 -28.98 6.30
C PRO A 222 4.76 -27.89 7.24
N GLN A 223 5.10 -28.00 8.53
CA GLN A 223 4.60 -27.10 9.57
C GLN A 223 4.85 -25.60 9.25
N TYR A 224 5.98 -25.25 8.68
CA TYR A 224 6.29 -23.86 8.37
C TYR A 224 5.27 -23.20 7.41
N VAL A 225 4.62 -23.98 6.54
CA VAL A 225 3.58 -23.45 5.64
C VAL A 225 2.31 -23.13 6.41
N TRP A 226 1.94 -23.95 7.38
CA TRP A 226 0.84 -23.65 8.31
C TRP A 226 1.10 -22.40 9.12
N ASP A 227 2.36 -22.20 9.55
CA ASP A 227 2.79 -21.00 10.28
C ASP A 227 2.63 -19.76 9.39
N ILE A 228 3.01 -19.84 8.12
CA ILE A 228 2.82 -18.76 7.12
C ILE A 228 1.34 -18.38 7.01
N LEU A 229 0.43 -19.37 6.90
CA LEU A 229 -1.00 -19.07 6.74
C LEU A 229 -1.59 -18.42 7.99
N SER A 230 -1.14 -18.82 9.18
CA SER A 230 -1.64 -18.28 10.44
C SER A 230 -1.20 -16.82 10.63
N ASP A 231 -0.04 -16.45 10.12
CA ASP A 231 0.66 -15.22 10.43
C ASP A 231 -0.10 -13.98 9.93
N ARG A 232 -0.39 -13.86 8.64
CA ARG A 232 -1.17 -12.73 8.10
C ARG A 232 -2.60 -12.67 8.64
N SER A 233 -3.20 -13.82 8.88
CA SER A 233 -4.54 -13.87 9.48
C SER A 233 -4.54 -13.28 10.89
N SER A 234 -3.51 -13.61 11.69
CA SER A 234 -3.35 -13.08 13.05
C SER A 234 -2.96 -11.61 13.09
N GLN A 235 -2.26 -11.13 12.06
CA GLN A 235 -1.82 -9.74 11.95
C GLN A 235 -2.96 -8.76 11.58
N GLY A 236 -4.14 -9.25 11.17
CA GLY A 236 -5.28 -8.41 10.82
C GLY A 236 -5.06 -7.55 9.58
N VAL A 237 -4.29 -8.03 8.60
CA VAL A 237 -4.02 -7.34 7.32
C VAL A 237 -5.26 -7.15 6.46
N PHE A 238 -6.30 -7.99 6.66
CA PHE A 238 -7.59 -7.86 6.00
C PHE A 238 -8.61 -7.21 6.93
N LEU A 239 -9.47 -6.35 6.37
CA LEU A 239 -10.60 -5.81 7.09
C LEU A 239 -11.64 -6.93 7.25
N ARG A 240 -11.73 -7.51 8.43
CA ARG A 240 -12.89 -8.32 8.82
C ARG A 240 -14.01 -7.36 9.23
N GLY A 241 -15.24 -7.65 8.84
CA GLY A 241 -16.42 -6.82 9.17
C GLY A 241 -16.43 -6.49 10.66
N SER A 242 -16.69 -5.24 10.98
CA SER A 242 -16.69 -4.58 12.29
C SER A 242 -16.75 -5.50 13.51
N SER A 243 -15.64 -5.92 14.04
CA SER A 243 -15.54 -6.51 15.37
C SER A 243 -14.39 -5.89 16.16
N VAL A 244 -14.68 -5.63 17.40
CA VAL A 244 -13.90 -4.88 18.41
C VAL A 244 -12.59 -5.59 18.82
N GLU A 245 -12.26 -6.72 18.23
CA GLU A 245 -11.10 -7.56 18.61
C GLU A 245 -9.73 -7.04 18.12
N GLU A 246 -9.69 -5.97 17.34
CA GLU A 246 -8.44 -5.43 16.78
C GLU A 246 -7.52 -4.74 17.80
N ALA A 247 -8.01 -4.47 19.00
CA ALA A 247 -7.25 -3.72 20.01
C ALA A 247 -6.26 -4.58 20.84
N ALA A 248 -6.44 -5.90 20.87
CA ALA A 248 -5.72 -6.77 21.81
C ALA A 248 -4.34 -7.27 21.35
N GLN A 249 -3.98 -7.13 20.07
CA GLN A 249 -2.71 -7.65 19.53
C GLN A 249 -1.58 -6.61 19.43
N ALA A 250 -1.72 -5.47 20.07
CA ALA A 250 -0.87 -4.28 19.86
C ALA A 250 0.47 -4.27 20.63
N SER A 251 0.94 -5.38 21.24
CA SER A 251 2.08 -5.32 22.17
C SER A 251 3.35 -6.08 21.74
N ARG A 252 3.47 -6.53 20.49
CA ARG A 252 4.76 -7.02 20.00
C ARG A 252 5.55 -5.87 19.40
N ILE A 253 6.81 -5.75 19.79
CA ILE A 253 7.80 -4.85 19.17
C ILE A 253 7.95 -5.35 17.73
N GLU A 254 7.44 -4.55 16.81
CA GLU A 254 7.34 -4.91 15.40
C GLU A 254 8.64 -4.48 14.72
N GLN A 255 9.46 -5.45 14.28
CA GLN A 255 10.55 -5.17 13.36
C GLN A 255 9.95 -5.00 11.96
N ALA A 256 10.38 -3.92 11.29
CA ALA A 256 10.06 -3.73 9.87
C ALA A 256 10.73 -4.86 9.08
N ALA A 257 9.97 -5.82 8.63
CA ALA A 257 10.46 -6.88 7.77
C ALA A 257 10.05 -6.63 6.32
N LYS A 258 10.75 -7.27 5.39
CA LYS A 258 10.54 -7.11 3.96
C LYS A 258 9.14 -7.59 3.52
N PRO A 259 8.53 -6.96 2.49
CA PRO A 259 7.28 -7.43 1.94
C PRO A 259 7.34 -8.91 1.58
N ARG A 260 6.38 -9.68 2.04
CA ARG A 260 6.21 -11.09 1.70
C ARG A 260 5.07 -11.23 0.69
N PRO A 261 5.30 -11.85 -0.47
CA PRO A 261 4.22 -12.13 -1.41
C PRO A 261 3.11 -12.97 -0.76
N PRO A 262 1.84 -12.80 -1.16
CA PRO A 262 0.78 -13.73 -0.78
C PRO A 262 1.11 -15.14 -1.25
N CYS A 263 0.81 -16.13 -0.42
CA CYS A 263 1.09 -17.54 -0.66
C CYS A 263 -0.17 -18.28 -1.10
N VAL A 264 -0.16 -18.74 -2.34
CA VAL A 264 -1.18 -19.60 -2.93
C VAL A 264 -0.67 -21.03 -2.89
N ILE A 265 -1.23 -21.85 -1.98
CA ILE A 265 -0.72 -23.20 -1.73
C ILE A 265 -1.64 -24.18 -2.44
N ILE A 266 -1.12 -24.84 -3.46
CA ILE A 266 -1.83 -25.77 -4.32
C ILE A 266 -1.59 -27.19 -3.79
N VAL A 267 -2.66 -27.91 -3.53
CA VAL A 267 -2.64 -29.30 -3.11
C VAL A 267 -3.43 -30.11 -4.13
N ASP A 268 -2.84 -31.20 -4.63
CA ASP A 268 -3.50 -32.01 -5.66
C ASP A 268 -4.70 -32.78 -5.08
N HIS A 269 -4.51 -33.47 -3.94
CA HIS A 269 -5.56 -34.25 -3.31
C HIS A 269 -5.39 -34.47 -1.79
#